data_e23e3fa2f55f11021686e6d4769799f7
#
_entry.id   e23e3fa2f55f11021686e6d4769799f7
#
_cell.length_a   1.000
_cell.length_b   1.000
_cell.length_c   1.000
_cell.angle_alpha   90.00
_cell.angle_beta   90.00
_cell.angle_gamma   90.00
#
_symmetry.space_group_name_H-M   'P 1'
#
loop_
_entity.id
_entity.type
_entity.pdbx_description
1 polymer ?
#
loop_
_entity_poly.entity_id
_entity_poly.type
_entity_poly.pdbx_seq_one_letter_code
_entity_poly.pdbx_strand_id
1 'polypeptide(L)'
;RRVEDKNSTMNRLYVVESSMTSTGASADHRLNIPTSELDTVLKELCSELKKLGMNISAGSLKTSNNLWIKTVAEELMDNKGSSIILGGNHLSVDAHAIITMLNDKLNAPVDYYPLDNSHVTSLDDFVGLCNKMKNGSIENLIILGGNPVYNAPADLKFESLIKNVQNIVHLSNIYDETSKHSNWHIAESHFFESWGDAMSYDG
;
A
#
# COMPACT_ATOMS: atom_id res chain seq x y z
N ARG A 1 -6.68 6.33 22.88
CA ARG A 1 -8.07 6.82 23.02
C ARG A 1 -8.27 7.30 24.46
N ARG A 2 -8.31 8.60 24.66
CA ARG A 2 -8.60 9.22 25.96
C ARG A 2 -9.97 9.87 25.91
N VAL A 3 -10.81 9.58 26.89
CA VAL A 3 -12.04 10.30 27.15
C VAL A 3 -11.73 11.27 28.29
N GLU A 4 -11.63 12.55 27.99
CA GLU A 4 -11.24 13.58 28.97
C GLU A 4 -12.44 14.16 29.68
N ASP A 5 -13.63 14.06 29.10
CA ASP A 5 -14.87 14.52 29.69
C ASP A 5 -15.83 13.33 29.88
N LYS A 6 -16.55 13.31 31.00
CA LYS A 6 -17.57 12.29 31.34
C LYS A 6 -18.72 12.23 30.34
N ASN A 7 -18.95 13.30 29.57
CA ASN A 7 -20.02 13.41 28.57
C ASN A 7 -19.52 13.19 27.15
N SER A 8 -18.21 12.96 26.92
CA SER A 8 -17.71 12.71 25.60
C SER A 8 -17.90 11.26 25.18
N THR A 9 -18.32 11.06 23.94
CA THR A 9 -18.44 9.75 23.33
C THR A 9 -17.08 9.28 22.83
N MET A 10 -16.74 8.02 23.06
CA MET A 10 -15.51 7.43 22.59
C MET A 10 -15.66 6.94 21.14
N ASN A 11 -14.67 7.23 20.29
CA ASN A 11 -14.62 6.67 18.94
C ASN A 11 -14.57 5.14 19.00
N ARG A 12 -15.36 4.48 18.19
CA ARG A 12 -15.34 3.02 18.02
C ARG A 12 -14.37 2.62 16.93
N LEU A 13 -13.59 1.58 17.20
CA LEU A 13 -12.65 1.00 16.26
C LEU A 13 -13.12 -0.40 15.86
N TYR A 14 -13.50 -0.53 14.60
CA TYR A 14 -13.84 -1.79 13.95
C TYR A 14 -12.65 -2.27 13.12
N VAL A 15 -12.24 -3.52 13.27
CA VAL A 15 -11.09 -4.08 12.54
C VAL A 15 -11.48 -5.41 11.91
N VAL A 16 -11.13 -5.57 10.63
CA VAL A 16 -11.24 -6.83 9.88
C VAL A 16 -9.85 -7.27 9.49
N GLU A 17 -9.39 -8.40 9.98
CA GLU A 17 -8.03 -8.89 9.74
C GLU A 17 -7.94 -10.41 9.89
N SER A 18 -6.93 -11.02 9.28
CA SER A 18 -6.71 -12.47 9.37
C SER A 18 -5.86 -12.88 10.57
N SER A 19 -4.92 -12.05 10.97
CA SER A 19 -4.04 -12.27 12.12
C SER A 19 -4.15 -11.12 13.11
N MET A 20 -3.89 -11.40 14.39
CA MET A 20 -3.95 -10.38 15.44
C MET A 20 -2.82 -9.36 15.25
N THR A 21 -3.18 -8.11 14.96
CA THR A 21 -2.25 -6.98 14.95
C THR A 21 -2.39 -6.13 16.21
N SER A 22 -1.49 -5.18 16.43
CA SER A 22 -1.61 -4.20 17.52
C SER A 22 -2.87 -3.35 17.37
N THR A 23 -3.31 -3.06 16.14
CA THR A 23 -4.56 -2.36 15.85
C THR A 23 -5.76 -3.23 16.23
N GLY A 24 -5.76 -4.51 15.82
CA GLY A 24 -6.81 -5.45 16.16
C GLY A 24 -6.90 -5.75 17.66
N ALA A 25 -5.77 -5.76 18.36
CA ALA A 25 -5.75 -5.90 19.82
C ALA A 25 -6.38 -4.69 20.55
N SER A 26 -6.36 -3.52 19.91
CA SER A 26 -6.96 -2.28 20.43
C SER A 26 -8.38 -2.02 19.91
N ALA A 27 -8.93 -2.90 19.08
CA ALA A 27 -10.25 -2.77 18.50
C ALA A 27 -11.36 -2.98 19.54
N ASP A 28 -12.46 -2.25 19.39
CA ASP A 28 -13.69 -2.51 20.15
C ASP A 28 -14.40 -3.72 19.56
N HIS A 29 -14.39 -3.85 18.25
CA HIS A 29 -15.01 -4.94 17.52
C HIS A 29 -14.09 -5.47 16.43
N ARG A 30 -13.66 -6.71 16.57
CA ARG A 30 -12.78 -7.37 15.63
C ARG A 30 -13.48 -8.51 14.92
N LEU A 31 -13.37 -8.55 13.58
CA LEU A 31 -13.80 -9.67 12.75
C LEU A 31 -12.58 -10.39 12.21
N ASN A 32 -12.40 -11.64 12.60
CA ASN A 32 -11.33 -12.50 12.10
C ASN A 32 -11.82 -13.29 10.88
N ILE A 33 -11.16 -13.08 9.73
CA ILE A 33 -11.46 -13.79 8.48
C ILE A 33 -10.17 -14.05 7.69
N PRO A 34 -10.16 -15.04 6.80
CA PRO A 34 -9.05 -15.21 5.85
C PRO A 34 -8.84 -13.97 4.99
N THR A 35 -7.60 -13.66 4.64
CA THR A 35 -7.25 -12.52 3.76
C THR A 35 -7.99 -12.59 2.42
N SER A 36 -8.23 -13.80 1.88
CA SER A 36 -8.98 -14.02 0.64
C SER A 36 -10.45 -13.60 0.70
N GLU A 37 -11.02 -13.38 1.89
CA GLU A 37 -12.41 -12.99 2.10
C GLU A 37 -12.58 -11.47 2.32
N LEU A 38 -11.51 -10.70 2.44
CA LEU A 38 -11.57 -9.26 2.71
C LEU A 38 -12.36 -8.50 1.64
N ASP A 39 -12.12 -8.78 0.36
CA ASP A 39 -12.87 -8.17 -0.74
C ASP A 39 -14.37 -8.55 -0.70
N THR A 40 -14.69 -9.74 -0.21
CA THR A 40 -16.08 -10.18 -0.04
C THR A 40 -16.77 -9.38 1.06
N VAL A 41 -16.12 -9.21 2.21
CA VAL A 41 -16.66 -8.40 3.33
C VAL A 41 -16.89 -6.95 2.89
N LEU A 42 -15.97 -6.38 2.10
CA LEU A 42 -16.14 -5.03 1.57
C LEU A 42 -17.37 -4.91 0.64
N LYS A 43 -17.59 -5.91 -0.23
CA LYS A 43 -18.76 -5.98 -1.10
C LYS A 43 -20.06 -6.17 -0.31
N GLU A 44 -20.03 -6.96 0.76
CA GLU A 44 -21.14 -7.13 1.69
C GLU A 44 -21.48 -5.83 2.42
N LEU A 45 -20.45 -5.11 2.89
CA LEU A 45 -20.60 -3.78 3.50
C LEU A 45 -21.26 -2.80 2.52
N CYS A 46 -20.81 -2.76 1.26
CA CYS A 46 -21.45 -1.96 0.21
C CYS A 46 -22.95 -2.31 0.04
N SER A 47 -23.29 -3.60 0.09
CA SER A 47 -24.67 -4.06 -0.01
C SER A 47 -25.53 -3.56 1.15
N GLU A 48 -25.04 -3.63 2.39
CA GLU A 48 -25.77 -3.14 3.56
C GLU A 48 -25.91 -1.62 3.55
N LEU A 49 -24.85 -0.87 3.21
CA LEU A 49 -24.91 0.59 3.04
C LEU A 49 -25.92 1.02 1.96
N LYS A 50 -26.01 0.26 0.86
CA LYS A 50 -27.02 0.50 -0.18
C LYS A 50 -28.44 0.28 0.33
N LYS A 51 -28.69 -0.76 1.15
CA LYS A 51 -29.99 -0.98 1.79
C LYS A 51 -30.38 0.16 2.72
N LEU A 52 -29.40 0.77 3.38
CA LEU A 52 -29.58 1.95 4.25
C LEU A 52 -29.72 3.27 3.46
N GLY A 53 -29.80 3.21 2.13
CA GLY A 53 -30.08 4.37 1.27
C GLY A 53 -28.84 5.07 0.70
N MET A 54 -27.62 4.51 0.86
CA MET A 54 -26.44 5.06 0.21
C MET A 54 -26.49 4.77 -1.30
N ASN A 55 -26.32 5.79 -2.12
CA ASN A 55 -26.28 5.62 -3.59
C ASN A 55 -24.95 5.02 -4.02
N ILE A 56 -24.89 3.67 -4.12
CA ILE A 56 -23.70 2.91 -4.52
C ILE A 56 -23.99 2.21 -5.84
N SER A 57 -23.18 2.55 -6.86
CA SER A 57 -23.11 1.84 -8.14
C SER A 57 -21.93 0.87 -8.11
N ALA A 58 -22.01 -0.18 -7.32
CA ALA A 58 -21.00 -1.24 -7.31
C ALA A 58 -21.54 -2.46 -8.06
N GLY A 59 -20.64 -3.22 -8.70
CA GLY A 59 -20.96 -4.45 -9.42
C GLY A 59 -21.69 -5.50 -8.60
N SER A 60 -21.48 -6.78 -8.80
CA SER A 60 -22.14 -7.87 -8.06
C SER A 60 -21.98 -7.71 -6.54
N LEU A 61 -22.99 -7.16 -5.88
CA LEU A 61 -23.07 -7.02 -4.43
C LEU A 61 -23.49 -8.36 -3.82
N LYS A 62 -22.81 -8.81 -2.77
CA LYS A 62 -23.22 -9.97 -1.98
C LYS A 62 -24.09 -9.51 -0.82
N THR A 63 -25.18 -10.20 -0.58
CA THR A 63 -25.99 -9.98 0.61
C THR A 63 -25.33 -10.63 1.81
N SER A 64 -25.15 -9.87 2.88
CA SER A 64 -24.60 -10.41 4.14
C SER A 64 -25.70 -10.82 5.10
N ASN A 65 -25.51 -11.93 5.76
CA ASN A 65 -26.25 -12.30 6.96
C ASN A 65 -25.45 -12.03 8.25
N ASN A 66 -24.25 -11.48 8.12
CA ASN A 66 -23.36 -11.21 9.23
C ASN A 66 -23.82 -9.96 9.99
N LEU A 67 -24.21 -10.15 11.25
CA LEU A 67 -24.66 -9.07 12.12
C LEU A 67 -23.58 -8.00 12.31
N TRP A 68 -22.30 -8.39 12.37
CA TRP A 68 -21.18 -7.48 12.51
C TRP A 68 -21.14 -6.46 11.34
N ILE A 69 -21.29 -6.95 10.11
CA ILE A 69 -21.27 -6.08 8.91
C ILE A 69 -22.47 -5.12 8.88
N LYS A 70 -23.66 -5.62 9.29
CA LYS A 70 -24.86 -4.77 9.40
C LYS A 70 -24.66 -3.66 10.42
N THR A 71 -24.15 -4.00 11.60
CA THR A 71 -23.88 -3.00 12.65
C THR A 71 -22.86 -1.96 12.20
N VAL A 72 -21.78 -2.37 11.52
CA VAL A 72 -20.79 -1.42 10.96
C VAL A 72 -21.44 -0.51 9.93
N ALA A 73 -22.31 -1.03 9.05
CA ALA A 73 -22.99 -0.21 8.06
C ALA A 73 -23.91 0.84 8.71
N GLU A 74 -24.66 0.46 9.75
CA GLU A 74 -25.51 1.36 10.54
C GLU A 74 -24.66 2.45 11.22
N GLU A 75 -23.60 2.07 11.92
CA GLU A 75 -22.69 3.00 12.59
C GLU A 75 -22.01 3.99 11.62
N LEU A 76 -21.62 3.54 10.44
CA LEU A 76 -21.07 4.41 9.40
C LEU A 76 -22.09 5.43 8.88
N MET A 77 -23.34 5.00 8.73
CA MET A 77 -24.43 5.88 8.28
C MET A 77 -24.80 6.91 9.36
N ASP A 78 -24.83 6.52 10.62
CA ASP A 78 -25.15 7.38 11.75
C ASP A 78 -24.03 8.40 12.04
N ASN A 79 -22.79 8.07 11.68
CA ASN A 79 -21.60 8.91 11.93
C ASN A 79 -20.99 9.48 10.64
N LYS A 80 -21.83 9.85 9.65
CA LYS A 80 -21.36 10.54 8.44
C LYS A 80 -20.61 11.83 8.79
N GLY A 81 -19.49 12.09 8.10
CA GLY A 81 -18.64 13.24 8.33
C GLY A 81 -17.67 13.09 9.52
N SER A 82 -17.80 12.01 10.29
CA SER A 82 -16.92 11.74 11.47
C SER A 82 -16.42 10.29 11.52
N SER A 83 -16.62 9.52 10.45
CA SER A 83 -16.13 8.15 10.29
C SER A 83 -15.22 8.04 9.08
N ILE A 84 -14.30 7.07 9.11
CA ILE A 84 -13.35 6.78 8.02
C ILE A 84 -13.17 5.28 7.87
N ILE A 85 -13.03 4.82 6.62
CA ILE A 85 -12.66 3.45 6.28
C ILE A 85 -11.23 3.47 5.75
N LEU A 86 -10.36 2.65 6.33
CA LEU A 86 -8.96 2.52 5.92
C LEU A 86 -8.70 1.11 5.37
N GLY A 87 -8.02 1.04 4.25
CA GLY A 87 -7.58 -0.21 3.63
C GLY A 87 -6.10 -0.48 3.88
N GLY A 88 -5.74 -1.73 4.18
CA GLY A 88 -4.35 -2.16 4.27
C GLY A 88 -3.71 -2.30 2.88
N ASN A 89 -2.38 -2.18 2.80
CA ASN A 89 -1.62 -2.22 1.54
C ASN A 89 -1.75 -3.52 0.75
N HIS A 90 -2.23 -4.58 1.38
CA HIS A 90 -2.40 -5.91 0.76
C HIS A 90 -3.75 -6.08 0.05
N LEU A 91 -4.62 -5.09 0.12
CA LEU A 91 -5.91 -5.13 -0.58
C LEU A 91 -5.73 -4.92 -2.09
N SER A 92 -6.70 -5.41 -2.87
CA SER A 92 -6.73 -5.20 -4.31
C SER A 92 -6.95 -3.71 -4.67
N VAL A 93 -6.54 -3.33 -5.89
CA VAL A 93 -6.78 -1.97 -6.42
C VAL A 93 -8.29 -1.65 -6.42
N ASP A 94 -9.12 -2.63 -6.78
CA ASP A 94 -10.59 -2.48 -6.77
C ASP A 94 -11.12 -2.22 -5.35
N ALA A 95 -10.57 -2.90 -4.35
CA ALA A 95 -10.95 -2.67 -2.96
C ALA A 95 -10.59 -1.25 -2.50
N HIS A 96 -9.40 -0.75 -2.84
CA HIS A 96 -9.02 0.63 -2.55
C HIS A 96 -9.92 1.66 -3.26
N ALA A 97 -10.29 1.41 -4.51
CA ALA A 97 -11.23 2.26 -5.25
C ALA A 97 -12.61 2.29 -4.57
N ILE A 98 -13.11 1.14 -4.10
CA ILE A 98 -14.37 1.06 -3.34
C ILE A 98 -14.25 1.83 -2.02
N ILE A 99 -13.18 1.67 -1.27
CA ILE A 99 -12.95 2.38 0.01
C ILE A 99 -12.94 3.89 -0.21
N THR A 100 -12.24 4.36 -1.25
CA THR A 100 -12.20 5.78 -1.60
C THR A 100 -13.61 6.31 -1.93
N MET A 101 -14.37 5.57 -2.74
CA MET A 101 -15.75 5.92 -3.05
C MET A 101 -16.65 5.94 -1.79
N LEU A 102 -16.48 5.00 -0.88
CA LEU A 102 -17.26 4.96 0.37
C LEU A 102 -16.92 6.15 1.27
N ASN A 103 -15.66 6.48 1.42
CA ASN A 103 -15.21 7.63 2.21
C ASN A 103 -15.76 8.94 1.64
N ASP A 104 -15.77 9.10 0.32
CA ASP A 104 -16.39 10.25 -0.35
C ASP A 104 -17.88 10.35 -0.01
N LYS A 105 -18.64 9.26 -0.13
CA LYS A 105 -20.08 9.22 0.16
C LYS A 105 -20.44 9.35 1.65
N LEU A 106 -19.50 9.00 2.52
CA LEU A 106 -19.63 9.20 3.96
C LEU A 106 -19.22 10.62 4.39
N ASN A 107 -18.70 11.46 3.48
CA ASN A 107 -18.05 12.74 3.80
C ASN A 107 -16.97 12.53 4.87
N ALA A 108 -16.17 11.47 4.75
CA ALA A 108 -15.11 11.15 5.69
C ALA A 108 -14.10 12.30 5.80
N PRO A 109 -13.57 12.59 7.00
CA PRO A 109 -12.59 13.65 7.20
C PRO A 109 -11.20 13.19 6.67
N VAL A 110 -11.09 13.03 5.35
CA VAL A 110 -9.88 12.59 4.64
C VAL A 110 -9.70 13.41 3.37
N ASP A 111 -8.49 13.88 3.16
CA ASP A 111 -8.08 14.56 1.94
C ASP A 111 -7.22 13.62 1.09
N TYR A 112 -7.42 13.66 -0.22
CA TYR A 112 -6.65 12.89 -1.18
C TYR A 112 -5.72 13.82 -1.96
N TYR A 113 -4.44 13.56 -1.88
CA TYR A 113 -3.44 14.31 -2.63
C TYR A 113 -2.89 13.45 -3.76
N PRO A 114 -2.75 14.01 -4.99
CA PRO A 114 -2.07 13.30 -6.05
C PRO A 114 -0.61 13.09 -5.63
N LEU A 115 -0.15 11.83 -5.70
CA LEU A 115 1.27 11.56 -5.54
C LEU A 115 2.04 12.13 -6.74
N ASP A 116 3.17 12.77 -6.48
CA ASP A 116 4.14 13.06 -7.52
C ASP A 116 4.83 11.76 -7.93
N ASN A 117 4.31 11.14 -8.97
CA ASN A 117 4.84 9.89 -9.52
C ASN A 117 5.98 10.14 -10.53
N SER A 118 6.47 11.37 -10.68
CA SER A 118 7.52 11.69 -11.66
C SER A 118 8.81 10.90 -11.45
N HIS A 119 9.04 10.40 -10.24
CA HIS A 119 10.22 9.61 -9.85
C HIS A 119 9.92 8.12 -9.56
N VAL A 120 8.65 7.70 -9.70
CA VAL A 120 8.25 6.31 -9.43
C VAL A 120 8.17 5.56 -10.74
N THR A 121 9.07 4.60 -10.94
CA THR A 121 9.01 3.67 -12.07
C THR A 121 8.11 2.48 -11.75
N SER A 122 7.41 1.98 -12.77
CA SER A 122 6.61 0.78 -12.65
C SER A 122 7.46 -0.51 -12.72
N LEU A 123 6.89 -1.63 -12.32
CA LEU A 123 7.53 -2.94 -12.56
C LEU A 123 7.75 -3.18 -14.06
N ASP A 124 6.85 -2.71 -14.91
CA ASP A 124 6.98 -2.85 -16.38
C ASP A 124 8.19 -2.10 -16.93
N ASP A 125 8.54 -0.94 -16.38
CA ASP A 125 9.75 -0.20 -16.74
C ASP A 125 11.01 -1.00 -16.36
N PHE A 126 11.00 -1.64 -15.19
CA PHE A 126 12.10 -2.49 -14.76
C PHE A 126 12.21 -3.75 -15.64
N VAL A 127 11.09 -4.38 -15.99
CA VAL A 127 11.06 -5.48 -16.98
C VAL A 127 11.59 -5.00 -18.33
N GLY A 128 11.23 -3.79 -18.77
CA GLY A 128 11.75 -3.15 -19.96
C GLY A 128 13.27 -2.99 -19.94
N LEU A 129 13.84 -2.57 -18.82
CA LEU A 129 15.28 -2.49 -18.59
C LEU A 129 15.93 -3.87 -18.69
N CYS A 130 15.37 -4.88 -18.02
CA CYS A 130 15.86 -6.26 -18.07
C CYS A 130 15.90 -6.81 -19.52
N ASN A 131 14.87 -6.52 -20.30
CA ASN A 131 14.82 -6.93 -21.71
C ASN A 131 15.90 -6.22 -22.55
N LYS A 132 16.16 -4.94 -22.32
CA LYS A 132 17.26 -4.19 -22.98
C LYS A 132 18.63 -4.76 -22.59
N MET A 133 18.85 -5.12 -21.33
CA MET A 133 20.09 -5.78 -20.88
C MET A 133 20.26 -7.15 -21.55
N LYS A 134 19.18 -7.93 -21.66
CA LYS A 134 19.19 -9.23 -22.33
C LYS A 134 19.58 -9.13 -23.81
N ASN A 135 19.13 -8.08 -24.47
CA ASN A 135 19.40 -7.83 -25.89
C ASN A 135 20.73 -7.11 -26.15
N GLY A 136 21.54 -6.83 -25.11
CA GLY A 136 22.81 -6.12 -25.24
C GLY A 136 22.68 -4.65 -25.64
N SER A 137 21.50 -4.04 -25.43
CA SER A 137 21.23 -2.63 -25.77
C SER A 137 21.70 -1.65 -24.70
N ILE A 138 22.20 -2.14 -23.56
CA ILE A 138 22.70 -1.34 -22.45
C ILE A 138 24.21 -1.55 -22.35
N GLU A 139 24.97 -0.51 -22.64
CA GLU A 139 26.44 -0.53 -22.49
C GLU A 139 26.87 -0.05 -21.10
N ASN A 140 26.16 0.95 -20.57
CA ASN A 140 26.49 1.57 -19.29
C ASN A 140 25.25 1.51 -18.38
N LEU A 141 25.41 0.99 -17.16
CA LEU A 141 24.39 0.93 -16.13
C LEU A 141 24.90 1.63 -14.86
N ILE A 142 24.16 2.62 -14.43
CA ILE A 142 24.43 3.33 -13.18
C ILE A 142 23.31 2.98 -12.21
N ILE A 143 23.69 2.44 -11.06
CA ILE A 143 22.76 2.04 -9.99
C ILE A 143 23.03 2.97 -8.80
N LEU A 144 22.03 3.78 -8.45
CA LEU A 144 22.08 4.73 -7.35
C LEU A 144 21.30 4.17 -6.15
N GLY A 145 21.99 3.63 -5.19
CA GLY A 145 21.39 2.91 -4.08
C GLY A 145 20.73 1.58 -4.50
N GLY A 146 20.12 0.91 -3.53
CA GLY A 146 19.42 -0.36 -3.76
C GLY A 146 20.33 -1.54 -4.04
N ASN A 147 19.78 -2.76 -3.98
CA ASN A 147 20.52 -4.00 -4.26
C ASN A 147 19.69 -4.90 -5.20
N PRO A 148 19.59 -4.54 -6.50
CA PRO A 148 18.73 -5.25 -7.45
C PRO A 148 19.16 -6.71 -7.70
N VAL A 149 20.43 -7.07 -7.49
CA VAL A 149 20.86 -8.48 -7.59
C VAL A 149 20.19 -9.33 -6.49
N TYR A 150 19.95 -8.75 -5.33
CA TYR A 150 19.31 -9.44 -4.20
C TYR A 150 17.76 -9.33 -4.23
N ASN A 151 17.22 -8.14 -4.48
CA ASN A 151 15.79 -7.86 -4.25
C ASN A 151 14.94 -7.76 -5.51
N ALA A 152 15.53 -7.89 -6.73
CA ALA A 152 14.72 -7.97 -7.94
C ALA A 152 13.88 -9.27 -7.97
N PRO A 153 12.70 -9.26 -8.64
CA PRO A 153 11.90 -10.46 -8.83
C PRO A 153 12.74 -11.60 -9.41
N ALA A 154 12.70 -12.77 -8.78
CA ALA A 154 13.58 -13.91 -9.10
C ALA A 154 13.39 -14.45 -10.54
N ASP A 155 12.17 -14.34 -11.07
CA ASP A 155 11.82 -14.73 -12.44
C ASP A 155 12.52 -13.88 -13.51
N LEU A 156 12.91 -12.64 -13.19
CA LEU A 156 13.66 -11.78 -14.10
C LEU A 156 15.15 -12.16 -14.21
N LYS A 157 15.68 -12.97 -13.27
CA LYS A 157 17.07 -13.42 -13.25
C LYS A 157 18.08 -12.29 -13.40
N PHE A 158 17.88 -11.18 -12.69
CA PHE A 158 18.65 -9.95 -12.84
C PHE A 158 20.15 -10.17 -12.73
N GLU A 159 20.61 -11.03 -11.80
CA GLU A 159 22.02 -11.39 -11.64
C GLU A 159 22.66 -11.94 -12.92
N SER A 160 21.92 -12.69 -13.72
CA SER A 160 22.40 -13.20 -15.00
C SER A 160 22.43 -12.13 -16.07
N LEU A 161 21.48 -11.20 -16.04
CA LEU A 161 21.35 -10.13 -17.03
C LEU A 161 22.40 -9.03 -16.84
N ILE A 162 22.76 -8.70 -15.62
CA ILE A 162 23.75 -7.65 -15.30
C ILE A 162 25.11 -7.98 -15.91
N LYS A 163 25.45 -9.27 -16.08
CA LYS A 163 26.69 -9.75 -16.71
C LYS A 163 26.79 -9.41 -18.21
N ASN A 164 25.69 -9.06 -18.85
CA ASN A 164 25.68 -8.63 -20.25
C ASN A 164 25.99 -7.14 -20.41
N VAL A 165 26.09 -6.38 -19.33
CA VAL A 165 26.38 -4.96 -19.35
C VAL A 165 27.88 -4.75 -19.24
N GLN A 166 28.45 -3.91 -20.10
CA GLN A 166 29.89 -3.70 -20.17
C GLN A 166 30.43 -2.87 -18.99
N ASN A 167 29.74 -1.79 -18.68
CA ASN A 167 30.15 -0.85 -17.64
C ASN A 167 29.06 -0.70 -16.59
N ILE A 168 29.36 -1.05 -15.37
CA ILE A 168 28.44 -0.99 -14.25
C ILE A 168 29.04 -0.15 -13.14
N VAL A 169 28.34 0.88 -12.73
CA VAL A 169 28.69 1.73 -11.60
C VAL A 169 27.60 1.57 -10.54
N HIS A 170 27.99 1.23 -9.32
CA HIS A 170 27.07 1.10 -8.19
C HIS A 170 27.45 2.05 -7.07
N LEU A 171 26.54 2.97 -6.73
CA LEU A 171 26.65 3.84 -5.56
C LEU A 171 25.86 3.17 -4.41
N SER A 172 26.54 2.80 -3.33
CA SER A 172 25.91 2.14 -2.18
C SER A 172 26.76 2.33 -0.92
N ASN A 173 26.13 2.39 0.23
CA ASN A 173 26.83 2.49 1.52
C ASN A 173 27.41 1.16 2.01
N ILE A 174 27.04 0.04 1.38
CA ILE A 174 27.49 -1.31 1.72
C ILE A 174 27.95 -2.01 0.44
N TYR A 175 29.07 -2.74 0.53
CA TYR A 175 29.52 -3.61 -0.56
C TYR A 175 28.70 -4.90 -0.56
N ASP A 176 27.64 -4.91 -1.35
CA ASP A 176 26.60 -5.93 -1.42
C ASP A 176 26.71 -6.86 -2.65
N GLU A 177 25.68 -7.65 -2.93
CA GLU A 177 25.59 -8.57 -4.07
C GLU A 177 25.68 -7.84 -5.41
N THR A 178 25.04 -6.67 -5.53
CA THR A 178 25.11 -5.82 -6.74
C THR A 178 26.50 -5.24 -6.94
N SER A 179 27.15 -4.83 -5.84
CA SER A 179 28.52 -4.30 -5.88
C SER A 179 29.52 -5.32 -6.42
N LYS A 180 29.34 -6.62 -6.13
CA LYS A 180 30.20 -7.71 -6.64
C LYS A 180 30.19 -7.83 -8.16
N HIS A 181 29.11 -7.41 -8.81
CA HIS A 181 28.95 -7.41 -10.27
C HIS A 181 29.31 -6.09 -10.93
N SER A 182 29.63 -5.06 -10.14
CA SER A 182 29.95 -3.72 -10.63
C SER A 182 31.42 -3.58 -10.97
N ASN A 183 31.75 -2.82 -12.04
CA ASN A 183 33.11 -2.42 -12.35
C ASN A 183 33.61 -1.36 -11.36
N TRP A 184 32.68 -0.49 -10.91
CA TRP A 184 32.97 0.55 -9.94
C TRP A 184 31.91 0.51 -8.83
N HIS A 185 32.39 0.34 -7.60
CA HIS A 185 31.60 0.59 -6.41
C HIS A 185 32.03 1.91 -5.80
N ILE A 186 31.11 2.84 -5.70
CA ILE A 186 31.32 4.14 -5.09
C ILE A 186 30.63 4.13 -3.73
N ALA A 187 31.38 4.39 -2.67
CA ALA A 187 30.83 4.44 -1.33
C ALA A 187 29.90 5.65 -1.16
N GLU A 188 28.65 5.39 -0.80
CA GLU A 188 27.66 6.39 -0.45
C GLU A 188 27.77 6.75 1.02
N SER A 189 27.64 8.04 1.35
CA SER A 189 27.53 8.49 2.73
C SER A 189 26.21 8.02 3.35
N HIS A 190 26.26 7.56 4.60
CA HIS A 190 25.06 7.27 5.34
C HIS A 190 24.25 8.56 5.59
N PHE A 191 22.90 8.46 5.66
CA PHE A 191 22.03 9.63 5.84
C PHE A 191 22.33 10.44 7.13
N PHE A 192 22.99 9.84 8.13
CA PHE A 192 23.50 10.56 9.31
C PHE A 192 24.82 11.31 9.05
N GLU A 193 25.47 11.07 7.93
CA GLU A 193 26.77 11.69 7.58
C GLU A 193 26.64 12.79 6.54
N SER A 194 25.44 12.98 5.96
CA SER A 194 25.18 13.95 4.91
C SER A 194 24.03 14.87 5.29
N TRP A 195 24.11 16.12 4.82
CA TRP A 195 22.97 17.04 4.87
C TRP A 195 21.95 16.62 3.83
N GLY A 196 20.70 16.59 4.23
CA GLY A 196 19.59 16.27 3.35
C GLY A 196 18.29 16.81 3.91
N ASP A 197 17.35 17.05 3.02
CA ASP A 197 15.96 17.34 3.33
C ASP A 197 15.08 16.37 2.57
N ALA A 198 13.93 16.09 3.12
CA ALA A 198 12.94 15.24 2.49
C ALA A 198 11.55 15.79 2.78
N MET A 199 10.71 15.75 1.76
CA MET A 199 9.29 16.04 1.92
C MET A 199 8.56 14.72 2.13
N SER A 200 7.71 14.67 3.17
CA SER A 200 6.82 13.55 3.41
C SER A 200 5.83 13.41 2.26
N TYR A 201 5.38 12.18 1.95
CA TYR A 201 4.39 11.93 0.90
C TYR A 201 3.02 12.56 1.18
N ASP A 202 2.78 12.98 2.40
CA ASP A 202 1.59 13.71 2.84
C ASP A 202 1.81 15.23 2.95
N GLY A 203 2.96 15.72 2.45
CA GLY A 203 3.30 17.15 2.41
C GLY A 203 3.90 17.69 3.69
#